data_421de3e10e7406c8aea1a01935bb7d9c
#
_entry.id   421de3e10e7406c8aea1a01935bb7d9c
#
_cell.length_a   1.000
_cell.length_b   1.000
_cell.length_c   1.000
_cell.angle_alpha   90.00
_cell.angle_beta   90.00
_cell.angle_gamma   90.00
#
_symmetry.space_group_name_H-M   'P 1'
#
loop_
_entity.id
_entity.type
_entity.pdbx_description
1 polymer ?
#
loop_
_entity_poly.entity_id
_entity_poly.type
_entity_poly.pdbx_seq_one_letter_code
_entity_poly.pdbx_strand_id
1 'polypeptide(L)'
;MLESLRNFLSGKRVIVITALLAIPFVFLGSQSFGTITATFGTVNGEPVSQMDVNLATNQVSQRLKSVYGEDFSLDDLDEEVSLGLIKNEIINQKTLLSQTRKLGLIASEKTAKQEVINIDTFQGENGFDQMLFESTIRANGWTPEEYIELVRETLSLDKLVSAMGVTAFPVSYTHLTLPTIYSV
;
A
#
# COMPACT_ATOMS: atom_id res chain seq x y z
N MET A 1 -54.66 22.91 -10.24
CA MET A 1 -53.40 22.64 -9.54
C MET A 1 -52.36 21.97 -10.41
N LEU A 2 -52.66 20.96 -11.23
CA LEU A 2 -51.68 20.29 -12.11
C LEU A 2 -51.15 21.15 -13.25
N GLU A 3 -51.95 22.09 -13.79
CA GLU A 3 -51.47 23.00 -14.85
C GLU A 3 -50.48 24.03 -14.36
N SER A 4 -50.59 24.49 -13.11
CA SER A 4 -49.63 25.43 -12.52
C SER A 4 -48.29 24.76 -12.29
N LEU A 5 -48.26 23.47 -11.93
CA LEU A 5 -47.06 22.68 -11.80
C LEU A 5 -46.38 22.43 -13.15
N ARG A 6 -47.20 22.15 -14.19
CA ARG A 6 -46.70 21.93 -15.55
C ARG A 6 -46.10 23.19 -16.17
N ASN A 7 -46.66 24.37 -15.91
CA ASN A 7 -46.11 25.65 -16.37
C ASN A 7 -44.90 26.11 -15.56
N PHE A 8 -44.78 25.69 -14.31
CA PHE A 8 -43.57 25.94 -13.49
C PHE A 8 -42.42 25.06 -13.92
N LEU A 9 -42.72 23.84 -14.41
CA LEU A 9 -41.76 22.82 -14.86
C LEU A 9 -41.46 22.91 -16.37
N SER A 10 -41.91 24.00 -17.09
CA SER A 10 -41.64 24.16 -18.48
C SER A 10 -40.66 25.33 -18.76
N GLY A 11 -39.69 25.09 -19.67
CA GLY A 11 -38.78 26.10 -20.18
C GLY A 11 -37.47 26.27 -19.37
N LYS A 12 -36.84 27.43 -19.53
CA LYS A 12 -35.50 27.75 -18.96
C LYS A 12 -35.42 27.62 -17.46
N ARG A 13 -36.57 27.66 -16.75
CA ARG A 13 -36.64 27.52 -15.28
C ARG A 13 -36.34 26.07 -14.81
N VAL A 14 -36.73 25.07 -15.59
CA VAL A 14 -36.42 23.66 -15.31
C VAL A 14 -34.92 23.43 -15.38
N ILE A 15 -34.25 24.03 -16.38
CA ILE A 15 -32.79 23.92 -16.53
C ILE A 15 -32.10 24.52 -15.32
N VAL A 16 -32.56 25.66 -14.81
CA VAL A 16 -31.97 26.31 -13.63
C VAL A 16 -32.19 25.47 -12.37
N ILE A 17 -33.39 24.92 -12.19
CA ILE A 17 -33.72 24.07 -11.03
C ILE A 17 -32.92 22.76 -11.10
N THR A 18 -32.84 22.12 -12.27
CA THR A 18 -32.05 20.89 -12.47
C THR A 18 -30.55 21.15 -12.29
N ALA A 19 -30.04 22.29 -12.78
CA ALA A 19 -28.66 22.69 -12.56
C ALA A 19 -28.39 22.94 -11.06
N LEU A 20 -29.29 23.62 -10.36
CA LEU A 20 -29.15 23.89 -8.93
C LEU A 20 -29.20 22.60 -8.09
N LEU A 21 -30.02 21.62 -8.49
CA LEU A 21 -30.08 20.29 -7.88
C LEU A 21 -28.85 19.42 -8.23
N ALA A 22 -28.26 19.60 -9.41
CA ALA A 22 -27.08 18.86 -9.84
C ALA A 22 -25.79 19.35 -9.15
N ILE A 23 -25.70 20.62 -8.75
CA ILE A 23 -24.52 21.20 -8.08
C ILE A 23 -24.09 20.39 -6.85
N PRO A 24 -24.97 20.06 -5.87
CA PRO A 24 -24.56 19.24 -4.71
C PRO A 24 -24.16 17.83 -5.14
N PHE A 25 -24.74 17.25 -6.20
CA PHE A 25 -24.33 15.92 -6.69
C PHE A 25 -22.97 15.94 -7.38
N VAL A 26 -22.62 17.03 -8.07
CA VAL A 26 -21.26 17.20 -8.62
C VAL A 26 -20.24 17.36 -7.50
N PHE A 27 -20.56 18.13 -6.44
CA PHE A 27 -19.69 18.29 -5.27
C PHE A 27 -19.59 17.02 -4.42
N LEU A 28 -20.69 16.30 -4.22
CA LEU A 28 -20.70 15.01 -3.53
C LEU A 28 -20.06 13.90 -4.39
N GLY A 29 -20.29 13.92 -5.71
CA GLY A 29 -19.73 12.96 -6.67
C GLY A 29 -18.22 13.09 -6.84
N SER A 30 -17.67 14.30 -6.83
CA SER A 30 -16.21 14.48 -6.94
C SER A 30 -15.44 14.08 -5.69
N GLN A 31 -16.11 13.99 -4.53
CA GLN A 31 -15.51 13.45 -3.30
C GLN A 31 -15.82 11.97 -3.06
N SER A 32 -16.85 11.42 -3.73
CA SER A 32 -17.29 10.02 -3.53
C SER A 32 -16.74 9.05 -4.58
N PHE A 33 -16.05 9.53 -5.63
CA PHE A 33 -15.30 8.67 -6.56
C PHE A 33 -13.83 8.49 -6.17
N GLY A 34 -13.37 9.11 -5.08
CA GLY A 34 -12.26 8.58 -4.32
C GLY A 34 -12.73 7.24 -3.74
N THR A 35 -12.13 6.15 -4.17
CA THR A 35 -12.29 4.82 -3.58
C THR A 35 -12.54 4.97 -2.09
N ILE A 36 -13.71 4.53 -1.60
CA ILE A 36 -13.93 4.31 -0.18
C ILE A 36 -13.05 3.09 0.14
N THR A 37 -11.77 3.32 0.26
CA THR A 37 -10.88 2.35 0.89
C THR A 37 -11.35 2.29 2.33
N ALA A 38 -12.02 1.18 2.66
CA ALA A 38 -12.40 0.91 4.04
C ALA A 38 -11.12 1.01 4.89
N THR A 39 -11.01 2.09 5.64
CA THR A 39 -9.85 2.33 6.50
C THR A 39 -10.13 1.69 7.84
N PHE A 40 -9.33 0.69 8.21
CA PHE A 40 -9.44 -0.01 9.49
C PHE A 40 -8.84 0.77 10.67
N GLY A 41 -8.40 1.99 10.43
CA GLY A 41 -7.79 2.87 11.42
C GLY A 41 -6.50 3.50 10.90
N THR A 42 -5.68 4.02 11.80
CA THR A 42 -4.38 4.61 11.48
C THR A 42 -3.31 4.13 12.45
N VAL A 43 -2.09 3.95 11.96
CA VAL A 43 -0.91 3.67 12.78
C VAL A 43 0.12 4.77 12.51
N ASN A 44 0.45 5.56 13.52
CA ASN A 44 1.39 6.70 13.41
C ASN A 44 1.04 7.70 12.29
N GLY A 45 -0.27 7.87 11.99
CA GLY A 45 -0.75 8.74 10.92
C GLY A 45 -0.85 8.07 9.55
N GLU A 46 -0.36 6.84 9.38
CA GLU A 46 -0.52 6.05 8.15
C GLU A 46 -1.86 5.31 8.19
N PRO A 47 -2.71 5.43 7.16
CA PRO A 47 -3.98 4.72 7.11
C PRO A 47 -3.76 3.22 6.90
N VAL A 48 -4.63 2.41 7.52
CA VAL A 48 -4.67 0.95 7.32
C VAL A 48 -5.81 0.62 6.37
N SER A 49 -5.48 0.11 5.19
CA SER A 49 -6.41 -0.31 4.15
C SER A 49 -6.70 -1.81 4.22
N GLN A 50 -7.71 -2.27 3.46
CA GLN A 50 -7.97 -3.71 3.26
C GLN A 50 -6.75 -4.41 2.63
N MET A 51 -6.03 -3.72 1.76
CA MET A 51 -4.82 -4.25 1.14
C MET A 51 -3.73 -4.54 2.18
N ASP A 52 -3.52 -3.65 3.15
CA ASP A 52 -2.56 -3.87 4.25
C ASP A 52 -2.92 -5.11 5.06
N VAL A 53 -4.21 -5.31 5.33
CA VAL A 53 -4.69 -6.52 6.03
C VAL A 53 -4.39 -7.78 5.22
N ASN A 54 -4.70 -7.78 3.91
CA ASN A 54 -4.45 -8.91 3.03
C ASN A 54 -2.96 -9.23 2.92
N LEU A 55 -2.12 -8.21 2.77
CA LEU A 55 -0.66 -8.37 2.70
C LEU A 55 -0.09 -8.93 4.01
N ALA A 56 -0.47 -8.35 5.14
CA ALA A 56 -0.04 -8.82 6.45
C ALA A 56 -0.48 -10.28 6.71
N THR A 57 -1.71 -10.62 6.32
CA THR A 57 -2.22 -11.99 6.42
C THR A 57 -1.37 -12.96 5.59
N ASN A 58 -1.07 -12.62 4.34
CA ASN A 58 -0.23 -13.44 3.48
C ASN A 58 1.21 -13.58 4.03
N GLN A 59 1.80 -12.51 4.52
CA GLN A 59 3.16 -12.54 5.08
C GLN A 59 3.24 -13.36 6.36
N VAL A 60 2.27 -13.21 7.27
CA VAL A 60 2.18 -14.02 8.48
C VAL A 60 2.00 -15.50 8.11
N SER A 61 1.10 -15.80 7.17
CA SER A 61 0.87 -17.16 6.68
C SER A 61 2.14 -17.78 6.09
N GLN A 62 2.85 -17.08 5.23
CA GLN A 62 4.10 -17.56 4.64
C GLN A 62 5.19 -17.77 5.70
N ARG A 63 5.31 -16.87 6.67
CA ARG A 63 6.25 -17.01 7.79
C ARG A 63 5.94 -18.23 8.65
N LEU A 64 4.67 -18.47 8.95
CA LEU A 64 4.24 -19.66 9.70
C LEU A 64 4.53 -20.94 8.93
N LYS A 65 4.22 -20.98 7.63
CA LYS A 65 4.56 -22.11 6.76
C LYS A 65 6.06 -22.39 6.71
N SER A 66 6.89 -21.36 6.66
CA SER A 66 8.35 -21.53 6.66
C SER A 66 8.91 -22.11 7.97
N VAL A 67 8.20 -21.91 9.10
CA VAL A 67 8.62 -22.37 10.43
C VAL A 67 8.00 -23.72 10.79
N TYR A 68 6.72 -23.93 10.48
CA TYR A 68 5.94 -25.08 10.92
C TYR A 68 5.65 -26.09 9.80
N GLY A 69 5.97 -25.75 8.52
CA GLY A 69 5.74 -26.56 7.34
C GLY A 69 4.62 -26.04 6.46
N GLU A 70 4.62 -26.48 5.19
CA GLU A 70 3.69 -25.97 4.13
C GLU A 70 2.21 -26.25 4.43
N ASP A 71 1.93 -27.30 5.19
CA ASP A 71 0.56 -27.70 5.56
C ASP A 71 -0.04 -26.82 6.68
N PHE A 72 0.79 -26.01 7.35
CA PHE A 72 0.34 -25.17 8.46
C PHE A 72 -0.47 -23.96 7.94
N SER A 73 -1.60 -23.72 8.57
CA SER A 73 -2.52 -22.63 8.25
C SER A 73 -2.74 -21.68 9.42
N LEU A 74 -3.14 -20.45 9.17
CA LEU A 74 -3.62 -19.53 10.20
C LEU A 74 -4.85 -20.06 10.95
N ASP A 75 -5.65 -20.90 10.28
CA ASP A 75 -6.84 -21.53 10.87
C ASP A 75 -6.50 -22.59 11.92
N ASP A 76 -5.25 -23.05 11.97
CA ASP A 76 -4.75 -23.96 12.99
C ASP A 76 -4.44 -23.27 14.34
N LEU A 77 -4.47 -21.94 14.33
CA LEU A 77 -4.29 -21.10 15.52
C LEU A 77 -5.63 -20.62 16.08
N ASP A 78 -5.64 -20.29 17.37
CA ASP A 78 -6.78 -19.57 17.95
C ASP A 78 -6.98 -18.24 17.22
N GLU A 79 -8.23 -17.85 16.98
CA GLU A 79 -8.59 -16.62 16.25
C GLU A 79 -7.92 -15.37 16.85
N GLU A 80 -7.89 -15.26 18.19
CA GLU A 80 -7.25 -14.14 18.88
C GLU A 80 -5.74 -14.08 18.61
N VAL A 81 -5.08 -15.23 18.53
CA VAL A 81 -3.64 -15.33 18.22
C VAL A 81 -3.40 -14.92 16.76
N SER A 82 -4.18 -15.45 15.82
CA SER A 82 -4.08 -15.14 14.40
C SER A 82 -4.26 -13.65 14.14
N LEU A 83 -5.32 -13.06 14.71
CA LEU A 83 -5.60 -11.62 14.62
C LEU A 83 -4.49 -10.79 15.27
N GLY A 84 -3.96 -11.24 16.40
CA GLY A 84 -2.83 -10.60 17.07
C GLY A 84 -1.57 -10.54 16.22
N LEU A 85 -1.22 -11.64 15.52
CA LEU A 85 -0.08 -11.71 14.61
C LEU A 85 -0.24 -10.77 13.43
N ILE A 86 -1.42 -10.79 12.77
CA ILE A 86 -1.73 -9.92 11.62
C ILE A 86 -1.67 -8.45 12.04
N LYS A 87 -2.29 -8.10 13.18
CA LYS A 87 -2.28 -6.74 13.71
C LYS A 87 -0.86 -6.24 14.00
N ASN A 88 -0.03 -7.07 14.62
CA ASN A 88 1.35 -6.72 14.91
C ASN A 88 2.16 -6.51 13.62
N GLU A 89 1.94 -7.32 12.59
CA GLU A 89 2.58 -7.16 11.29
C GLU A 89 2.21 -5.80 10.65
N ILE A 90 0.91 -5.44 10.64
CA ILE A 90 0.44 -4.15 10.14
C ILE A 90 1.07 -2.98 10.92
N ILE A 91 1.08 -3.07 12.26
CA ILE A 91 1.67 -2.04 13.12
C ILE A 91 3.15 -1.85 12.79
N ASN A 92 3.89 -2.94 12.64
CA ASN A 92 5.32 -2.90 12.31
C ASN A 92 5.56 -2.24 10.95
N GLN A 93 4.84 -2.66 9.91
CA GLN A 93 4.98 -2.09 8.55
C GLN A 93 4.64 -0.60 8.52
N LYS A 94 3.49 -0.21 9.06
CA LYS A 94 3.07 1.21 9.06
C LYS A 94 3.98 2.08 9.95
N THR A 95 4.53 1.52 11.03
CA THR A 95 5.52 2.23 11.85
C THR A 95 6.80 2.48 11.07
N LEU A 96 7.32 1.47 10.36
CA LEU A 96 8.50 1.61 9.52
C LEU A 96 8.24 2.60 8.38
N LEU A 97 7.09 2.51 7.72
CA LEU A 97 6.69 3.45 6.66
C LEU A 97 6.62 4.89 7.17
N SER A 98 6.02 5.12 8.34
CA SER A 98 5.98 6.43 8.97
C SER A 98 7.38 6.98 9.24
N GLN A 99 8.31 6.15 9.73
CA GLN A 99 9.71 6.56 9.91
C GLN A 99 10.40 6.85 8.59
N THR A 100 10.20 6.01 7.57
CA THR A 100 10.73 6.20 6.22
C THR A 100 10.28 7.55 5.64
N ARG A 101 9.01 7.90 5.85
CA ARG A 101 8.44 9.18 5.46
C ARG A 101 9.09 10.36 6.18
N LYS A 102 9.27 10.25 7.51
CA LYS A 102 9.95 11.28 8.32
C LYS A 102 11.40 11.51 7.90
N LEU A 103 12.07 10.46 7.46
CA LEU A 103 13.46 10.52 6.96
C LEU A 103 13.56 11.01 5.50
N GLY A 104 12.44 11.25 4.83
CA GLY A 104 12.42 11.68 3.42
C GLY A 104 12.84 10.59 2.43
N LEU A 105 12.80 9.30 2.83
CA LEU A 105 13.20 8.16 2.02
C LEU A 105 12.07 7.61 1.14
N ILE A 106 10.93 8.28 1.06
CA ILE A 106 9.80 7.85 0.23
C ILE A 106 10.19 7.83 -1.25
N ALA A 107 9.91 6.72 -1.91
CA ALA A 107 10.11 6.58 -3.33
C ALA A 107 9.16 7.52 -4.11
N SER A 108 9.60 8.02 -5.26
CA SER A 108 8.71 8.81 -6.12
C SER A 108 7.72 7.91 -6.84
N GLU A 109 6.54 8.44 -7.15
CA GLU A 109 5.56 7.73 -7.97
C GLU A 109 6.14 7.30 -9.34
N LYS A 110 6.97 8.16 -9.92
CA LYS A 110 7.69 7.84 -11.16
C LYS A 110 8.58 6.61 -11.01
N THR A 111 9.30 6.49 -9.90
CA THR A 111 10.16 5.33 -9.62
C THR A 111 9.31 4.06 -9.46
N ALA A 112 8.19 4.15 -8.74
CA ALA A 112 7.29 3.02 -8.57
C ALA A 112 6.68 2.55 -9.90
N LYS A 113 6.24 3.49 -10.75
CA LYS A 113 5.74 3.16 -12.10
C LYS A 113 6.82 2.51 -12.97
N GLN A 114 8.05 2.97 -12.89
CA GLN A 114 9.16 2.33 -13.62
C GLN A 114 9.42 0.91 -13.12
N GLU A 115 9.34 0.68 -11.82
CA GLU A 115 9.50 -0.66 -11.26
C GLU A 115 8.37 -1.59 -11.73
N VAL A 116 7.12 -1.13 -11.71
CA VAL A 116 5.97 -1.89 -12.22
C VAL A 116 6.17 -2.28 -13.69
N ILE A 117 6.69 -1.37 -14.52
CA ILE A 117 6.99 -1.65 -15.93
C ILE A 117 8.05 -2.75 -16.09
N ASN A 118 8.95 -2.93 -15.14
CA ASN A 118 10.03 -3.91 -15.19
C ASN A 118 9.64 -5.29 -14.60
N ILE A 119 8.45 -5.43 -14.00
CA ILE A 119 7.99 -6.70 -13.43
C ILE A 119 7.69 -7.71 -14.55
N ASP A 120 8.36 -8.85 -14.54
CA ASP A 120 8.25 -9.89 -15.56
C ASP A 120 6.80 -10.36 -15.79
N THR A 121 6.01 -10.45 -14.72
CA THR A 121 4.58 -10.87 -14.79
C THR A 121 3.73 -9.97 -15.68
N PHE A 122 4.15 -8.74 -15.92
CA PHE A 122 3.43 -7.75 -16.74
C PHE A 122 4.07 -7.54 -18.11
N GLN A 123 5.03 -8.41 -18.50
CA GLN A 123 5.65 -8.35 -19.82
C GLN A 123 4.86 -9.15 -20.82
N GLY A 124 4.55 -8.53 -21.96
CA GLY A 124 4.05 -9.16 -23.17
C GLY A 124 5.19 -9.40 -24.19
N GLU A 125 4.84 -9.78 -25.39
CA GLU A 125 5.82 -10.05 -26.46
C GLU A 125 6.69 -8.83 -26.83
N ASN A 126 6.16 -7.62 -26.64
CA ASN A 126 6.81 -6.36 -27.02
C ASN A 126 7.21 -5.49 -25.83
N GLY A 127 7.33 -6.06 -24.63
CA GLY A 127 7.60 -5.34 -23.39
C GLY A 127 6.38 -5.23 -22.51
N PHE A 128 6.30 -4.20 -21.65
CA PHE A 128 5.18 -4.00 -20.71
C PHE A 128 3.83 -4.00 -21.42
N ASP A 129 2.92 -4.86 -20.94
CA ASP A 129 1.54 -4.94 -21.42
C ASP A 129 0.58 -4.35 -20.40
N GLN A 130 0.05 -3.17 -20.70
CA GLN A 130 -0.87 -2.47 -19.82
C GLN A 130 -2.17 -3.25 -19.59
N MET A 131 -2.67 -3.97 -20.60
CA MET A 131 -3.92 -4.73 -20.48
C MET A 131 -3.71 -5.94 -19.57
N LEU A 132 -2.56 -6.63 -19.70
CA LEU A 132 -2.17 -7.72 -18.83
C LEU A 132 -2.00 -7.24 -17.39
N PHE A 133 -1.32 -6.10 -17.18
CA PHE A 133 -1.19 -5.47 -15.88
C PHE A 133 -2.55 -5.18 -15.25
N GLU A 134 -3.42 -4.40 -15.94
CA GLU A 134 -4.73 -4.02 -15.41
C GLU A 134 -5.62 -5.24 -15.12
N SER A 135 -5.63 -6.25 -16.00
CA SER A 135 -6.44 -7.45 -15.80
C SER A 135 -5.94 -8.28 -14.61
N THR A 136 -4.62 -8.42 -14.46
CA THR A 136 -4.00 -9.16 -13.36
C THR A 136 -4.28 -8.48 -12.02
N ILE A 137 -4.11 -7.16 -11.95
CA ILE A 137 -4.36 -6.38 -10.73
C ILE A 137 -5.82 -6.45 -10.32
N ARG A 138 -6.75 -6.26 -11.27
CA ARG A 138 -8.20 -6.35 -11.01
C ARG A 138 -8.65 -7.76 -10.60
N ALA A 139 -8.04 -8.80 -11.18
CA ALA A 139 -8.34 -10.19 -10.78
C ALA A 139 -7.96 -10.48 -9.32
N ASN A 140 -6.98 -9.73 -8.77
CA ASN A 140 -6.59 -9.77 -7.36
C ASN A 140 -7.36 -8.77 -6.48
N GLY A 141 -8.38 -8.10 -7.03
CA GLY A 141 -9.23 -7.16 -6.30
C GLY A 141 -8.61 -5.79 -6.04
N TRP A 142 -7.56 -5.40 -6.78
CA TRP A 142 -6.86 -4.14 -6.62
C TRP A 142 -7.12 -3.18 -7.79
N THR A 143 -6.95 -1.89 -7.54
CA THR A 143 -6.84 -0.89 -8.60
C THR A 143 -5.37 -0.69 -9.00
N PRO A 144 -5.08 -0.23 -10.22
CA PRO A 144 -3.73 0.11 -10.65
C PRO A 144 -3.04 1.13 -9.72
N GLU A 145 -3.79 2.10 -9.21
CA GLU A 145 -3.30 3.14 -8.32
C GLU A 145 -2.88 2.57 -6.95
N GLU A 146 -3.70 1.69 -6.38
CA GLU A 146 -3.38 1.00 -5.12
C GLU A 146 -2.13 0.13 -5.26
N TYR A 147 -1.97 -0.56 -6.39
CA TYR A 147 -0.80 -1.38 -6.65
C TYR A 147 0.48 -0.53 -6.81
N ILE A 148 0.39 0.60 -7.52
CA ILE A 148 1.52 1.53 -7.65
C ILE A 148 1.91 2.11 -6.27
N GLU A 149 0.94 2.43 -5.42
CA GLU A 149 1.23 2.90 -4.06
C GLU A 149 1.88 1.79 -3.21
N LEU A 150 1.42 0.55 -3.32
CA LEU A 150 2.06 -0.61 -2.68
C LEU A 150 3.53 -0.74 -3.09
N VAL A 151 3.81 -0.69 -4.40
CA VAL A 151 5.20 -0.75 -4.91
C VAL A 151 6.01 0.42 -4.38
N ARG A 152 5.42 1.61 -4.32
CA ARG A 152 6.05 2.81 -3.77
C ARG A 152 6.40 2.65 -2.29
N GLU A 153 5.49 2.11 -1.48
CA GLU A 153 5.73 1.80 -0.06
C GLU A 153 6.85 0.77 0.09
N THR A 154 6.81 -0.31 -0.68
CA THR A 154 7.84 -1.38 -0.67
C THR A 154 9.22 -0.82 -1.02
N LEU A 155 9.36 -0.06 -2.10
CA LEU A 155 10.61 0.59 -2.49
C LEU A 155 11.12 1.57 -1.42
N SER A 156 10.21 2.21 -0.71
CA SER A 156 10.57 3.13 0.37
C SER A 156 11.14 2.39 1.58
N LEU A 157 10.53 1.25 1.94
CA LEU A 157 11.05 0.37 3.01
C LEU A 157 12.40 -0.24 2.63
N ASP A 158 12.58 -0.67 1.38
CA ASP A 158 13.85 -1.20 0.89
C ASP A 158 14.97 -0.15 0.97
N LYS A 159 14.67 1.11 0.66
CA LYS A 159 15.61 2.22 0.86
C LYS A 159 15.99 2.41 2.33
N LEU A 160 15.02 2.30 3.26
CA LEU A 160 15.30 2.39 4.68
C LEU A 160 16.22 1.25 5.14
N VAL A 161 15.90 0.01 4.75
CA VAL A 161 16.70 -1.18 5.09
C VAL A 161 18.11 -1.05 4.50
N SER A 162 18.20 -0.64 3.25
CA SER A 162 19.50 -0.42 2.58
C SER A 162 20.31 0.67 3.26
N ALA A 163 19.70 1.78 3.65
CA ALA A 163 20.37 2.87 4.37
C ALA A 163 20.88 2.39 5.73
N MET A 164 20.12 1.58 6.46
CA MET A 164 20.56 0.97 7.72
C MET A 164 21.69 -0.04 7.51
N GLY A 165 21.60 -0.87 6.47
CA GLY A 165 22.62 -1.86 6.10
C GLY A 165 23.96 -1.22 5.75
N VAL A 166 23.95 -0.09 5.03
CA VAL A 166 25.16 0.67 4.68
C VAL A 166 25.81 1.30 5.92
N THR A 167 25.03 1.68 6.92
CA THR A 167 25.57 2.23 8.18
C THR A 167 26.02 1.16 9.16
N ALA A 168 25.62 -0.10 8.96
CA ALA A 168 26.05 -1.26 9.73
C ALA A 168 27.34 -1.90 9.23
N PHE A 169 28.23 -1.12 8.57
CA PHE A 169 29.57 -1.61 8.26
C PHE A 169 30.29 -1.96 9.57
N PRO A 170 30.88 -3.16 9.69
CA PRO A 170 31.78 -3.44 10.79
C PRO A 170 32.89 -2.40 10.71
N VAL A 171 33.03 -1.59 11.76
CA VAL A 171 34.23 -0.79 11.95
C VAL A 171 35.38 -1.74 11.78
N SER A 172 36.17 -1.54 10.75
CA SER A 172 37.33 -2.37 10.44
C SER A 172 38.17 -2.48 11.71
N TYR A 173 38.23 -3.65 12.34
CA TYR A 173 39.07 -3.94 13.50
C TYR A 173 40.54 -4.02 13.11
N THR A 174 41.01 -3.14 12.22
CA THR A 174 42.41 -3.07 11.80
C THR A 174 43.33 -2.50 12.86
N HIS A 175 42.84 -2.14 14.05
CA HIS A 175 43.65 -1.60 15.15
C HIS A 175 43.69 -2.47 16.42
N LEU A 176 43.29 -3.72 16.37
CA LEU A 176 43.55 -4.68 17.43
C LEU A 176 44.75 -5.58 17.10
N THR A 177 45.88 -4.97 16.74
CA THR A 177 47.15 -5.63 16.93
C THR A 177 47.52 -5.45 18.40
N LEU A 178 47.27 -6.49 19.19
CA LEU A 178 47.84 -6.62 20.52
C LEU A 178 49.38 -6.48 20.39
N PRO A 179 50.01 -5.62 21.19
CA PRO A 179 51.47 -5.61 21.23
C PRO A 179 51.93 -6.98 21.75
N THR A 180 52.63 -7.71 20.92
CA THR A 180 53.35 -8.92 21.32
C THR A 180 54.42 -8.53 22.33
N ILE A 181 54.20 -8.79 23.61
CA ILE A 181 55.22 -8.66 24.64
C ILE A 181 56.18 -9.83 24.41
N TYR A 182 57.30 -9.56 23.80
CA TYR A 182 58.44 -10.44 23.85
C TYR A 182 59.03 -10.34 25.27
N SER A 183 58.84 -11.38 26.09
CA SER A 183 59.64 -11.60 27.28
C SER A 183 60.91 -12.30 26.89
N VAL A 184 62.04 -11.68 27.24
CA VAL A 184 63.41 -12.22 27.24
C VAL A 184 63.57 -13.26 28.33
#